data_c6106f5aa776ca37453cb9d3dca71176
#
_entry.id   c6106f5aa776ca37453cb9d3dca71176
#
_cell.length_a   1.000
_cell.length_b   1.000
_cell.length_c   1.000
_cell.angle_alpha   90.00
_cell.angle_beta   90.00
_cell.angle_gamma   90.00
#
_symmetry.space_group_name_H-M   'P 1'
#
loop_
_entity.id
_entity.type
_entity.pdbx_description
1 polymer ?
#
loop_
_entity_poly.entity_id
_entity_poly.type
_entity_poly.pdbx_seq_one_letter_code
_entity_poly.pdbx_strand_id
1 'polypeptide(L)'
;FKLHRCHYFGMEKKQFLGDGVVAGSGTINGRLVYVFAQDFTVNGGSLSETMAEKICKVMDQSMKMGVPCIGLNDSGGARIQEGINALAGFGNIFQRNIEASGVVPQISGICGPCAGGAVYSPALTDFVVMLEGVSYMFLTGPKVVKTVTGEEVTQEDLGGSGVHSTKSGVCHFTAKSEEEFAQLIRKLLSYIPQNNMERAPRVECTDPIDRKEDSLNEIIPDNPNMAYDMYKVIGAVVDNGEFLEVQRNFARNI
;
A
#
# COMPACT_ATOMS: atom_id res chain seq x y z
N PHE A 1 9.08 -8.78 -22.38
CA PHE A 1 9.55 -9.85 -21.52
C PHE A 1 11.07 -9.78 -21.38
N LYS A 2 11.56 -9.17 -20.30
CA LYS A 2 12.98 -9.01 -20.05
C LYS A 2 13.44 -10.10 -19.06
N LEU A 3 14.60 -10.71 -19.31
CA LEU A 3 15.21 -11.70 -18.42
C LEU A 3 16.22 -11.00 -17.50
N HIS A 4 16.47 -11.60 -16.32
CA HIS A 4 17.59 -11.15 -15.48
C HIS A 4 18.93 -11.36 -16.20
N ARG A 5 19.95 -10.62 -15.75
CA ARG A 5 21.30 -10.65 -16.33
C ARG A 5 22.30 -11.41 -15.46
N CYS A 6 21.86 -11.96 -14.34
CA CYS A 6 22.72 -12.66 -13.40
C CYS A 6 23.17 -14.00 -13.96
N HIS A 7 24.51 -14.24 -13.95
CA HIS A 7 25.14 -15.48 -14.39
C HIS A 7 25.86 -16.22 -13.24
N TYR A 8 25.63 -15.78 -11.99
CA TYR A 8 26.24 -16.37 -10.81
C TYR A 8 25.26 -17.25 -10.04
N PHE A 9 25.79 -18.17 -9.23
CA PHE A 9 25.04 -19.01 -8.31
C PHE A 9 23.93 -19.83 -8.96
N GLY A 10 24.14 -20.30 -10.19
CA GLY A 10 23.18 -21.13 -10.93
C GLY A 10 22.02 -20.37 -11.57
N MET A 11 22.03 -19.02 -11.52
CA MET A 11 20.97 -18.19 -12.12
C MET A 11 20.95 -18.26 -13.65
N GLU A 12 22.08 -18.59 -14.30
CA GLU A 12 22.15 -18.82 -15.75
C GLU A 12 21.21 -19.91 -16.22
N LYS A 13 20.84 -20.84 -15.34
CA LYS A 13 19.89 -21.95 -15.61
C LYS A 13 18.44 -21.64 -15.21
N LYS A 14 18.20 -20.53 -14.52
CA LYS A 14 16.89 -20.13 -13.98
C LYS A 14 16.41 -18.86 -14.65
N GLN A 15 16.02 -18.95 -15.92
CA GLN A 15 15.53 -17.79 -16.65
C GLN A 15 14.01 -17.75 -16.65
N PHE A 16 13.44 -16.74 -16.00
CA PHE A 16 12.01 -16.53 -15.97
C PHE A 16 11.64 -15.33 -16.85
N LEU A 17 10.67 -15.54 -17.74
CA LEU A 17 10.13 -14.46 -18.57
C LEU A 17 9.46 -13.41 -17.67
N GLY A 18 9.89 -12.15 -17.83
CA GLY A 18 9.35 -11.08 -17.02
C GLY A 18 9.99 -10.89 -15.66
N ASP A 19 10.81 -11.86 -15.21
CA ASP A 19 11.61 -11.83 -13.98
C ASP A 19 10.83 -11.45 -12.70
N GLY A 20 9.67 -12.09 -12.51
CA GLY A 20 8.90 -11.99 -11.27
C GLY A 20 8.11 -10.69 -11.06
N VAL A 21 7.91 -9.89 -12.10
CA VAL A 21 7.00 -8.75 -12.03
C VAL A 21 6.18 -8.57 -13.31
N VAL A 22 4.87 -8.41 -13.13
CA VAL A 22 3.95 -7.97 -14.17
C VAL A 22 3.71 -6.48 -13.97
N ALA A 23 3.81 -5.70 -15.04
CA ALA A 23 3.70 -4.26 -14.97
C ALA A 23 2.97 -3.70 -16.19
N GLY A 24 2.15 -2.68 -15.98
CA GLY A 24 1.35 -2.09 -17.07
C GLY A 24 0.49 -0.94 -16.60
N SER A 25 -0.48 -0.58 -17.43
CA SER A 25 -1.49 0.42 -17.14
C SER A 25 -2.88 -0.12 -17.43
N GLY A 26 -3.87 0.46 -16.78
CA GLY A 26 -5.28 0.13 -16.97
C GLY A 26 -6.16 1.24 -16.43
N THR A 27 -7.46 1.02 -16.40
CA THR A 27 -8.42 2.00 -15.85
C THR A 27 -9.16 1.44 -14.65
N ILE A 28 -9.31 2.26 -13.62
CA ILE A 28 -10.16 2.01 -12.47
C ILE A 28 -11.22 3.12 -12.43
N ASN A 29 -12.49 2.74 -12.51
CA ASN A 29 -13.61 3.69 -12.57
C ASN A 29 -13.42 4.77 -13.65
N GLY A 30 -12.91 4.36 -14.84
CA GLY A 30 -12.64 5.25 -15.97
C GLY A 30 -11.34 6.08 -15.85
N ARG A 31 -10.63 6.02 -14.73
CA ARG A 31 -9.39 6.77 -14.47
C ARG A 31 -8.17 5.90 -14.77
N LEU A 32 -7.21 6.45 -15.52
CA LEU A 32 -5.96 5.76 -15.83
C LEU A 32 -5.12 5.58 -14.56
N VAL A 33 -4.53 4.40 -14.41
CA VAL A 33 -3.56 4.06 -13.35
C VAL A 33 -2.42 3.24 -13.93
N TYR A 34 -1.26 3.31 -13.31
CA TYR A 34 -0.16 2.38 -13.56
C TYR A 34 -0.06 1.39 -12.41
N VAL A 35 0.23 0.13 -12.74
CA VAL A 35 0.26 -0.97 -11.78
C VAL A 35 1.50 -1.83 -12.01
N PHE A 36 2.14 -2.26 -10.96
CA PHE A 36 3.06 -3.38 -10.96
C PHE A 36 2.64 -4.40 -9.89
N ALA A 37 2.84 -5.68 -10.19
CA ALA A 37 2.53 -6.79 -9.29
C ALA A 37 3.72 -7.74 -9.24
N GLN A 38 4.23 -8.01 -8.06
CA GLN A 38 5.30 -8.97 -7.84
C GLN A 38 4.75 -10.38 -7.77
N ASP A 39 5.50 -11.34 -8.31
CA ASP A 39 5.18 -12.75 -8.34
C ASP A 39 6.12 -13.52 -7.41
N PHE A 40 5.62 -13.92 -6.24
CA PHE A 40 6.38 -14.67 -5.25
C PHE A 40 6.85 -16.02 -5.73
N THR A 41 6.18 -16.62 -6.72
CA THR A 41 6.58 -17.92 -7.29
C THR A 41 7.92 -17.85 -8.03
N VAL A 42 8.33 -16.66 -8.46
CA VAL A 42 9.62 -16.40 -9.10
C VAL A 42 10.66 -16.00 -8.06
N ASN A 43 11.48 -16.94 -7.64
CA ASN A 43 12.56 -16.73 -6.66
C ASN A 43 12.11 -16.04 -5.36
N GLY A 44 10.90 -16.35 -4.86
CA GLY A 44 10.34 -15.72 -3.66
C GLY A 44 10.06 -14.23 -3.83
N GLY A 45 9.70 -13.80 -5.05
CA GLY A 45 9.45 -12.38 -5.35
C GLY A 45 10.66 -11.48 -5.16
N SER A 46 11.87 -12.05 -5.02
CA SER A 46 13.09 -11.29 -4.72
C SER A 46 13.45 -10.31 -5.83
N LEU A 47 13.75 -9.07 -5.45
CA LEU A 47 14.06 -7.99 -6.37
C LEU A 47 15.39 -8.21 -7.07
N SER A 48 15.37 -8.29 -8.39
CA SER A 48 16.51 -8.27 -9.29
C SER A 48 16.71 -6.86 -9.86
N GLU A 49 17.89 -6.60 -10.47
CA GLU A 49 18.12 -5.40 -11.27
C GLU A 49 17.04 -5.24 -12.36
N THR A 50 16.71 -6.31 -13.07
CA THR A 50 15.71 -6.30 -14.15
C THR A 50 14.29 -6.04 -13.63
N MET A 51 13.90 -6.64 -12.50
CA MET A 51 12.62 -6.36 -11.85
C MET A 51 12.54 -4.88 -11.46
N ALA A 52 13.61 -4.35 -10.82
CA ALA A 52 13.68 -2.95 -10.43
C ALA A 52 13.55 -1.99 -11.62
N GLU A 53 14.26 -2.25 -12.74
CA GLU A 53 14.13 -1.47 -13.97
C GLU A 53 12.69 -1.43 -14.49
N LYS A 54 11.95 -2.54 -14.43
CA LYS A 54 10.53 -2.59 -14.85
C LYS A 54 9.63 -1.78 -13.94
N ILE A 55 9.81 -1.91 -12.61
CA ILE A 55 9.06 -1.14 -11.61
C ILE A 55 9.35 0.36 -11.80
N CYS A 56 10.62 0.74 -11.87
CA CYS A 56 11.03 2.12 -12.12
C CYS A 56 10.40 2.70 -13.38
N LYS A 57 10.39 1.94 -14.48
CA LYS A 57 9.76 2.38 -15.72
C LYS A 57 8.26 2.65 -15.57
N VAL A 58 7.55 1.83 -14.80
CA VAL A 58 6.13 2.04 -14.51
C VAL A 58 5.92 3.30 -13.67
N MET A 59 6.74 3.50 -12.64
CA MET A 59 6.70 4.70 -11.80
C MET A 59 7.02 5.98 -12.61
N ASP A 60 8.04 5.93 -13.48
CA ASP A 60 8.39 7.04 -14.37
C ASP A 60 7.23 7.39 -15.33
N GLN A 61 6.54 6.37 -15.86
CA GLN A 61 5.37 6.60 -16.72
C GLN A 61 4.18 7.17 -15.94
N SER A 62 3.95 6.69 -14.72
CA SER A 62 2.91 7.22 -13.83
C SER A 62 3.13 8.72 -13.57
N MET A 63 4.34 9.12 -13.17
CA MET A 63 4.70 10.54 -12.96
C MET A 63 4.57 11.37 -14.24
N LYS A 64 5.05 10.85 -15.37
CA LYS A 64 4.98 11.54 -16.68
C LYS A 64 3.54 11.77 -17.13
N MET A 65 2.65 10.80 -16.88
CA MET A 65 1.24 10.89 -17.22
C MET A 65 0.40 11.63 -16.18
N GLY A 66 0.96 11.89 -15.00
CA GLY A 66 0.24 12.52 -13.89
C GLY A 66 -0.90 11.65 -13.36
N VAL A 67 -0.66 10.35 -13.14
CA VAL A 67 -1.70 9.39 -12.72
C VAL A 67 -1.21 8.49 -11.59
N PRO A 68 -2.11 7.90 -10.77
CA PRO A 68 -1.72 7.07 -9.65
C PRO A 68 -0.86 5.85 -10.04
N CYS A 69 0.09 5.51 -9.15
CA CYS A 69 0.88 4.29 -9.22
C CYS A 69 0.46 3.32 -8.11
N ILE A 70 0.13 2.08 -8.48
CA ILE A 70 -0.29 1.04 -7.55
C ILE A 70 0.75 -0.08 -7.58
N GLY A 71 1.35 -0.38 -6.44
CA GLY A 71 2.23 -1.54 -6.26
C GLY A 71 1.49 -2.66 -5.54
N LEU A 72 1.43 -3.85 -6.13
CA LEU A 72 1.01 -5.07 -5.46
C LEU A 72 2.27 -5.83 -5.06
N ASN A 73 2.58 -5.80 -3.77
CA ASN A 73 3.87 -6.20 -3.23
C ASN A 73 3.78 -7.59 -2.59
N ASP A 74 4.70 -8.47 -3.00
CA ASP A 74 4.88 -9.82 -2.46
C ASP A 74 6.33 -10.24 -2.72
N SER A 75 7.23 -10.02 -1.73
CA SER A 75 8.67 -10.11 -1.98
C SER A 75 9.48 -10.44 -0.74
N GLY A 76 10.32 -11.44 -0.87
CA GLY A 76 11.33 -11.80 0.15
C GLY A 76 12.49 -10.81 0.30
N GLY A 77 12.51 -9.68 -0.43
CA GLY A 77 13.57 -8.69 -0.37
C GLY A 77 14.54 -8.72 -1.56
N ALA A 78 15.79 -8.34 -1.35
CA ALA A 78 16.78 -8.31 -2.41
C ALA A 78 17.17 -9.72 -2.88
N ARG A 79 17.33 -9.92 -4.19
CA ARG A 79 17.85 -11.16 -4.76
C ARG A 79 19.33 -11.30 -4.43
N ILE A 80 19.65 -12.15 -3.47
CA ILE A 80 21.01 -12.30 -2.90
C ILE A 80 22.03 -12.62 -3.99
N GLN A 81 21.65 -13.42 -5.00
CA GLN A 81 22.53 -13.84 -6.10
C GLN A 81 22.99 -12.66 -6.98
N GLU A 82 22.28 -11.54 -6.96
CA GLU A 82 22.63 -10.34 -7.73
C GLU A 82 23.41 -9.30 -6.90
N GLY A 83 23.55 -9.54 -5.59
CA GLY A 83 24.37 -8.73 -4.70
C GLY A 83 24.02 -7.24 -4.76
N ILE A 84 25.04 -6.40 -5.04
CA ILE A 84 24.90 -4.94 -5.03
C ILE A 84 23.92 -4.41 -6.08
N ASN A 85 23.72 -5.12 -7.20
CA ASN A 85 22.79 -4.69 -8.24
C ASN A 85 21.32 -4.75 -7.77
N ALA A 86 20.97 -5.75 -6.96
CA ALA A 86 19.66 -5.82 -6.33
C ALA A 86 19.43 -4.67 -5.34
N LEU A 87 20.47 -4.33 -4.55
CA LEU A 87 20.40 -3.20 -3.62
C LEU A 87 20.29 -1.86 -4.34
N ALA A 88 21.06 -1.66 -5.42
CA ALA A 88 20.96 -0.48 -6.27
C ALA A 88 19.56 -0.37 -6.90
N GLY A 89 18.95 -1.51 -7.27
CA GLY A 89 17.59 -1.59 -7.75
C GLY A 89 16.57 -1.02 -6.75
N PHE A 90 16.67 -1.38 -5.46
CA PHE A 90 15.85 -0.78 -4.41
C PHE A 90 16.10 0.71 -4.27
N GLY A 91 17.36 1.17 -4.29
CA GLY A 91 17.68 2.60 -4.25
C GLY A 91 17.00 3.39 -5.36
N ASN A 92 16.99 2.84 -6.59
CA ASN A 92 16.32 3.44 -7.73
C ASN A 92 14.78 3.53 -7.57
N ILE A 93 14.16 2.54 -6.91
CA ILE A 93 12.73 2.56 -6.58
C ILE A 93 12.45 3.62 -5.51
N PHE A 94 13.25 3.65 -4.43
CA PHE A 94 13.08 4.63 -3.34
C PHE A 94 13.22 6.08 -3.83
N GLN A 95 14.16 6.34 -4.73
CA GLN A 95 14.30 7.65 -5.37
C GLN A 95 12.97 8.05 -6.04
N ARG A 96 12.35 7.15 -6.79
CA ARG A 96 11.07 7.41 -7.46
C ARG A 96 9.91 7.58 -6.51
N ASN A 97 9.89 6.84 -5.40
CA ASN A 97 8.89 7.07 -4.35
C ASN A 97 8.98 8.51 -3.82
N ILE A 98 10.21 9.02 -3.61
CA ILE A 98 10.43 10.39 -3.13
C ILE A 98 10.05 11.42 -4.19
N GLU A 99 10.45 11.22 -5.45
CA GLU A 99 10.13 12.13 -6.56
C GLU A 99 8.63 12.19 -6.87
N ALA A 100 7.91 11.07 -6.68
CA ALA A 100 6.46 10.98 -6.88
C ALA A 100 5.64 11.51 -5.70
N SER A 101 6.25 11.64 -4.51
CA SER A 101 5.58 12.09 -3.29
C SER A 101 5.01 13.50 -3.45
N GLY A 102 3.71 13.65 -3.19
CA GLY A 102 2.98 14.90 -3.39
C GLY A 102 2.75 15.28 -4.87
N VAL A 103 3.13 14.44 -5.82
CA VAL A 103 2.92 14.67 -7.27
C VAL A 103 1.82 13.76 -7.80
N VAL A 104 1.95 12.46 -7.62
CA VAL A 104 0.94 11.47 -7.99
C VAL A 104 0.66 10.55 -6.81
N PRO A 105 -0.57 10.08 -6.62
CA PRO A 105 -0.89 9.11 -5.56
C PRO A 105 -0.11 7.80 -5.73
N GLN A 106 0.49 7.34 -4.64
CA GLN A 106 1.20 6.08 -4.56
C GLN A 106 0.47 5.15 -3.57
N ILE A 107 -0.01 4.01 -4.04
CA ILE A 107 -0.76 3.05 -3.23
C ILE A 107 -0.02 1.73 -3.23
N SER A 108 0.31 1.22 -2.05
CA SER A 108 0.92 -0.08 -1.87
C SER A 108 -0.08 -1.07 -1.29
N GLY A 109 -0.39 -2.09 -2.09
CA GLY A 109 -1.10 -3.27 -1.63
C GLY A 109 -0.10 -4.35 -1.25
N ILE A 110 -0.21 -4.87 -0.03
CA ILE A 110 0.63 -5.97 0.45
C ILE A 110 -0.14 -7.26 0.29
N CYS A 111 0.31 -8.11 -0.65
CA CYS A 111 -0.40 -9.33 -1.05
C CYS A 111 0.23 -10.61 -0.49
N GLY A 112 1.35 -10.48 0.20
CA GLY A 112 2.09 -11.57 0.81
C GLY A 112 3.16 -11.04 1.74
N PRO A 113 4.22 -11.82 2.03
CA PRO A 113 5.34 -11.33 2.81
C PRO A 113 6.12 -10.24 2.07
N CYS A 114 6.43 -9.14 2.77
CA CYS A 114 7.38 -8.12 2.34
C CYS A 114 8.49 -8.01 3.38
N ALA A 115 9.71 -8.40 3.00
CA ALA A 115 10.84 -8.46 3.91
C ALA A 115 12.02 -7.60 3.43
N GLY A 116 12.80 -7.08 4.36
CA GLY A 116 14.01 -6.29 4.07
C GLY A 116 13.70 -5.07 3.21
N GLY A 117 14.42 -4.88 2.10
CA GLY A 117 14.23 -3.74 1.19
C GLY A 117 12.81 -3.62 0.60
N ALA A 118 12.06 -4.73 0.52
CA ALA A 118 10.70 -4.75 0.03
C ALA A 118 9.67 -4.08 0.96
N VAL A 119 10.05 -3.80 2.20
CA VAL A 119 9.22 -3.07 3.17
C VAL A 119 9.37 -1.56 3.03
N TYR A 120 10.56 -1.09 2.65
CA TYR A 120 10.83 0.36 2.63
C TYR A 120 10.02 1.11 1.59
N SER A 121 9.94 0.56 0.36
CA SER A 121 9.18 1.22 -0.71
C SER A 121 7.70 1.38 -0.33
N PRO A 122 6.97 0.34 0.11
CA PRO A 122 5.60 0.51 0.60
C PRO A 122 5.45 1.55 1.72
N ALA A 123 6.38 1.57 2.67
CA ALA A 123 6.36 2.54 3.77
C ALA A 123 6.62 4.01 3.34
N LEU A 124 7.16 4.21 2.14
CA LEU A 124 7.36 5.54 1.52
C LEU A 124 6.16 5.99 0.67
N THR A 125 5.18 5.13 0.44
CA THR A 125 3.97 5.47 -0.34
C THR A 125 2.90 6.14 0.50
N ASP A 126 1.90 6.74 -0.15
CA ASP A 126 0.87 7.51 0.56
C ASP A 126 -0.11 6.62 1.33
N PHE A 127 -0.42 5.45 0.77
CA PHE A 127 -1.37 4.51 1.40
C PHE A 127 -0.86 3.07 1.31
N VAL A 128 -1.04 2.35 2.42
CA VAL A 128 -0.74 0.92 2.54
C VAL A 128 -2.02 0.16 2.86
N VAL A 129 -2.34 -0.84 2.05
CA VAL A 129 -3.46 -1.76 2.25
C VAL A 129 -2.89 -3.15 2.52
N MET A 130 -3.35 -3.83 3.57
CA MET A 130 -2.87 -5.16 3.94
C MET A 130 -4.01 -6.17 3.98
N LEU A 131 -3.73 -7.41 3.55
CA LEU A 131 -4.66 -8.55 3.61
C LEU A 131 -4.44 -9.30 4.93
N GLU A 132 -5.48 -9.48 5.73
CA GLU A 132 -5.41 -10.13 7.04
C GLU A 132 -4.95 -11.59 6.92
N GLY A 133 -4.00 -12.01 7.76
CA GLY A 133 -3.47 -13.37 7.80
C GLY A 133 -2.62 -13.78 6.60
N VAL A 134 -2.38 -12.89 5.64
CA VAL A 134 -1.59 -13.15 4.43
C VAL A 134 -0.44 -12.16 4.29
N SER A 135 -0.70 -10.89 4.57
CA SER A 135 0.25 -9.80 4.40
C SER A 135 1.16 -9.64 5.62
N TYR A 136 2.44 -9.56 5.36
CA TYR A 136 3.44 -9.32 6.41
C TYR A 136 4.43 -8.26 5.96
N MET A 137 4.78 -7.34 6.86
CA MET A 137 5.80 -6.32 6.64
C MET A 137 6.80 -6.35 7.80
N PHE A 138 8.05 -6.70 7.55
CA PHE A 138 9.10 -6.70 8.55
C PHE A 138 10.49 -6.52 7.94
N LEU A 139 11.39 -5.90 8.69
CA LEU A 139 12.77 -5.69 8.23
C LEU A 139 13.51 -7.02 8.09
N THR A 140 13.28 -7.93 9.03
CA THR A 140 13.85 -9.28 9.03
C THR A 140 12.81 -10.26 9.58
N GLY A 141 12.82 -11.51 9.05
CA GLY A 141 11.85 -12.52 9.46
C GLY A 141 12.12 -13.12 10.84
N PRO A 142 11.14 -13.87 11.42
CA PRO A 142 11.22 -14.44 12.78
C PRO A 142 12.47 -15.26 13.04
N LYS A 143 12.99 -15.99 12.05
CA LYS A 143 14.21 -16.80 12.20
C LYS A 143 15.46 -15.97 12.49
N VAL A 144 15.56 -14.81 11.85
CA VAL A 144 16.69 -13.89 12.08
C VAL A 144 16.54 -13.21 13.44
N VAL A 145 15.32 -12.79 13.80
CA VAL A 145 15.02 -12.23 15.13
C VAL A 145 15.46 -13.22 16.21
N LYS A 146 15.01 -14.47 16.12
CA LYS A 146 15.41 -15.52 17.07
C LYS A 146 16.94 -15.71 17.16
N THR A 147 17.64 -15.67 16.03
CA THR A 147 19.10 -15.85 16.01
C THR A 147 19.85 -14.68 16.65
N VAL A 148 19.36 -13.45 16.47
CA VAL A 148 20.06 -12.23 16.92
C VAL A 148 19.67 -11.84 18.34
N THR A 149 18.35 -11.88 18.66
CA THR A 149 17.85 -11.39 19.95
C THR A 149 17.46 -12.52 20.92
N GLY A 150 17.34 -13.77 20.43
CA GLY A 150 16.83 -14.91 21.20
C GLY A 150 15.30 -14.94 21.37
N GLU A 151 14.58 -13.95 20.83
CA GLU A 151 13.12 -13.87 20.94
C GLU A 151 12.43 -14.80 19.96
N GLU A 152 11.39 -15.50 20.45
CA GLU A 152 10.49 -16.29 19.61
C GLU A 152 9.26 -15.46 19.28
N VAL A 153 9.08 -15.12 18.01
CA VAL A 153 7.94 -14.36 17.50
C VAL A 153 7.34 -15.05 16.28
N THR A 154 6.03 -14.94 16.11
CA THR A 154 5.38 -15.38 14.87
C THR A 154 5.50 -14.28 13.79
N GLN A 155 5.21 -14.62 12.53
CA GLN A 155 5.15 -13.61 11.46
C GLN A 155 4.05 -12.58 11.73
N GLU A 156 2.91 -13.02 12.26
CA GLU A 156 1.78 -12.16 12.60
C GLU A 156 2.13 -11.18 13.72
N ASP A 157 2.77 -11.64 14.80
CA ASP A 157 3.17 -10.80 15.92
C ASP A 157 4.29 -9.82 15.56
N LEU A 158 5.14 -10.19 14.59
CA LEU A 158 6.27 -9.37 14.16
C LEU A 158 5.84 -8.26 13.18
N GLY A 159 4.97 -8.59 12.22
CA GLY A 159 4.64 -7.65 11.16
C GLY A 159 3.36 -7.98 10.39
N GLY A 160 2.38 -8.63 11.03
CA GLY A 160 1.07 -8.85 10.44
C GLY A 160 0.23 -7.57 10.32
N SER A 161 -0.87 -7.67 9.61
CA SER A 161 -1.79 -6.56 9.38
C SER A 161 -2.33 -5.97 10.69
N GLY A 162 -2.56 -6.82 11.71
CA GLY A 162 -2.99 -6.41 13.04
C GLY A 162 -1.97 -5.49 13.73
N VAL A 163 -0.68 -5.81 13.66
CA VAL A 163 0.40 -5.00 14.24
C VAL A 163 0.50 -3.64 13.55
N HIS A 164 0.48 -3.65 12.20
CA HIS A 164 0.66 -2.42 11.43
C HIS A 164 -0.57 -1.51 11.43
N SER A 165 -1.76 -2.05 11.63
CA SER A 165 -2.98 -1.24 11.76
C SER A 165 -3.22 -0.68 13.16
N THR A 166 -2.66 -1.31 14.23
CA THR A 166 -2.96 -0.90 15.62
C THR A 166 -1.78 -0.29 16.36
N LYS A 167 -0.54 -0.76 16.11
CA LYS A 167 0.65 -0.35 16.86
C LYS A 167 1.55 0.60 16.09
N SER A 168 1.93 0.25 14.85
CA SER A 168 2.86 1.08 14.06
C SER A 168 2.17 2.19 13.27
N GLY A 169 0.89 2.00 12.89
CA GLY A 169 0.15 2.93 12.05
C GLY A 169 0.57 2.93 10.58
N VAL A 170 1.45 2.03 10.15
CA VAL A 170 1.91 1.94 8.74
C VAL A 170 0.80 1.44 7.82
N CYS A 171 -0.07 0.55 8.31
CA CYS A 171 -1.21 0.04 7.55
C CYS A 171 -2.39 0.99 7.67
N HIS A 172 -2.83 1.55 6.56
CA HIS A 172 -3.96 2.47 6.49
C HIS A 172 -5.31 1.73 6.42
N PHE A 173 -5.34 0.58 5.71
CA PHE A 173 -6.54 -0.22 5.53
C PHE A 173 -6.21 -1.71 5.63
N THR A 174 -7.09 -2.48 6.28
CA THR A 174 -7.05 -3.94 6.30
C THR A 174 -8.22 -4.51 5.53
N ALA A 175 -8.00 -5.63 4.84
CA ALA A 175 -9.02 -6.37 4.10
C ALA A 175 -9.01 -7.84 4.52
N LYS A 176 -10.17 -8.48 4.56
CA LYS A 176 -10.32 -9.90 4.92
C LYS A 176 -10.27 -10.83 3.71
N SER A 177 -10.40 -10.29 2.51
CA SER A 177 -10.36 -11.03 1.26
C SER A 177 -9.72 -10.20 0.15
N GLU A 178 -9.24 -10.89 -0.90
CA GLU A 178 -8.68 -10.23 -2.09
C GLU A 178 -9.72 -9.33 -2.80
N GLU A 179 -10.99 -9.71 -2.74
CA GLU A 179 -12.06 -8.91 -3.31
C GLU A 179 -12.26 -7.60 -2.53
N GLU A 180 -12.35 -7.67 -1.19
CA GLU A 180 -12.42 -6.50 -0.32
C GLU A 180 -11.19 -5.60 -0.49
N PHE A 181 -10.01 -6.20 -0.58
CA PHE A 181 -8.75 -5.50 -0.84
C PHE A 181 -8.81 -4.70 -2.15
N ALA A 182 -9.26 -5.32 -3.24
CA ALA A 182 -9.41 -4.62 -4.51
C ALA A 182 -10.47 -3.50 -4.46
N GLN A 183 -11.58 -3.73 -3.74
CA GLN A 183 -12.64 -2.72 -3.56
C GLN A 183 -12.16 -1.53 -2.72
N LEU A 184 -11.35 -1.76 -1.68
CA LEU A 184 -10.76 -0.69 -0.88
C LEU A 184 -9.86 0.22 -1.72
N ILE A 185 -8.99 -0.35 -2.57
CA ILE A 185 -8.16 0.44 -3.48
C ILE A 185 -9.01 1.25 -4.46
N ARG A 186 -10.08 0.65 -5.03
CA ARG A 186 -11.02 1.34 -5.90
C ARG A 186 -11.76 2.46 -5.19
N LYS A 187 -12.20 2.21 -3.96
CA LYS A 187 -12.88 3.19 -3.12
C LYS A 187 -11.93 4.34 -2.76
N LEU A 188 -10.71 4.06 -2.33
CA LEU A 188 -9.70 5.08 -2.03
C LEU A 188 -9.47 6.01 -3.23
N LEU A 189 -9.32 5.44 -4.44
CA LEU A 189 -9.14 6.23 -5.66
C LEU A 189 -10.32 7.15 -5.96
N SER A 190 -11.54 6.84 -5.50
CA SER A 190 -12.69 7.73 -5.68
C SER A 190 -12.66 8.98 -4.78
N TYR A 191 -11.85 8.99 -3.73
CA TYR A 191 -11.70 10.13 -2.81
C TYR A 191 -10.51 11.04 -3.11
N ILE A 192 -9.50 10.54 -3.85
CA ILE A 192 -8.27 11.28 -4.09
C ILE A 192 -8.15 11.77 -5.54
N PRO A 193 -7.45 12.89 -5.80
CA PRO A 193 -7.24 13.39 -7.16
C PRO A 193 -6.36 12.46 -7.99
N GLN A 194 -6.27 12.72 -9.30
CA GLN A 194 -5.39 11.99 -10.21
C GLN A 194 -3.91 12.36 -9.97
N ASN A 195 -3.67 13.61 -9.65
CA ASN A 195 -2.36 14.19 -9.36
C ASN A 195 -2.55 15.52 -8.59
N ASN A 196 -1.47 16.17 -8.22
CA ASN A 196 -1.48 17.41 -7.44
C ASN A 196 -2.01 18.65 -8.20
N MET A 197 -2.22 18.56 -9.51
CA MET A 197 -2.77 19.64 -10.35
C MET A 197 -4.28 19.50 -10.54
N GLU A 198 -4.86 18.38 -10.16
CA GLU A 198 -6.28 18.08 -10.32
C GLU A 198 -7.01 18.10 -8.97
N ARG A 199 -8.33 18.18 -9.04
CA ARG A 199 -9.20 18.04 -7.86
C ARG A 199 -9.66 16.60 -7.71
N ALA A 200 -10.03 16.23 -6.48
CA ALA A 200 -10.69 14.96 -6.22
C ALA A 200 -11.96 14.80 -7.08
N PRO A 201 -12.32 13.56 -7.44
CA PRO A 201 -13.57 13.30 -8.18
C PRO A 201 -14.77 13.90 -7.45
N ARG A 202 -15.69 14.48 -8.22
CA ARG A 202 -16.97 14.96 -7.67
C ARG A 202 -17.98 13.84 -7.71
N VAL A 203 -18.68 13.67 -6.60
CA VAL A 203 -19.85 12.80 -6.47
C VAL A 203 -21.09 13.68 -6.39
N GLU A 204 -22.20 13.21 -6.93
CA GLU A 204 -23.47 13.92 -6.82
C GLU A 204 -23.94 13.88 -5.35
N CYS A 205 -24.17 15.08 -4.81
CA CYS A 205 -24.74 15.23 -3.49
C CYS A 205 -26.25 15.37 -3.62
N THR A 206 -26.99 14.51 -2.91
CA THR A 206 -28.46 14.54 -2.89
C THR A 206 -29.02 15.37 -1.72
N ASP A 207 -28.16 15.82 -0.83
CA ASP A 207 -28.56 16.64 0.31
C ASP A 207 -29.03 18.02 -0.16
N PRO A 208 -30.08 18.58 0.47
CA PRO A 208 -30.50 19.95 0.22
C PRO A 208 -29.36 20.95 0.51
N ILE A 209 -29.23 22.00 -0.31
CA ILE A 209 -28.18 23.02 -0.17
C ILE A 209 -28.32 23.82 1.15
N ASP A 210 -29.51 23.86 1.70
CA ASP A 210 -29.86 24.53 2.96
C ASP A 210 -30.08 23.53 4.11
N ARG A 211 -29.57 22.29 3.97
CA ARG A 211 -29.69 21.24 5.00
C ARG A 211 -29.26 21.74 6.37
N LYS A 212 -30.10 21.48 7.35
CA LYS A 212 -29.82 21.68 8.78
C LYS A 212 -29.99 20.36 9.51
N GLU A 213 -29.03 20.05 10.37
CA GLU A 213 -29.00 18.80 11.13
C GLU A 213 -29.32 19.07 12.61
N ASP A 214 -30.59 19.08 12.94
CA ASP A 214 -31.05 19.30 14.32
C ASP A 214 -30.59 18.16 15.26
N SER A 215 -30.31 16.98 14.73
CA SER A 215 -29.75 15.84 15.46
C SER A 215 -28.41 16.14 16.13
N LEU A 216 -27.63 17.09 15.62
CA LEU A 216 -26.37 17.52 16.24
C LEU A 216 -26.57 18.08 17.65
N ASN A 217 -27.73 18.68 17.94
CA ASN A 217 -28.05 19.19 19.28
C ASN A 217 -28.29 18.08 20.31
N GLU A 218 -28.60 16.87 19.84
CA GLU A 218 -28.91 15.72 20.69
C GLU A 218 -27.74 14.73 20.83
N ILE A 219 -26.78 14.75 19.87
CA ILE A 219 -25.65 13.81 19.85
C ILE A 219 -24.66 14.10 20.97
N ILE A 220 -24.40 15.38 21.25
CA ILE A 220 -23.45 15.79 22.28
C ILE A 220 -24.21 15.95 23.62
N PRO A 221 -23.90 15.11 24.63
CA PRO A 221 -24.58 15.19 25.91
C PRO A 221 -24.21 16.45 26.69
N ASP A 222 -25.15 16.97 27.48
CA ASP A 222 -24.90 18.11 28.36
C ASP A 222 -23.86 17.80 29.46
N ASN A 223 -23.76 16.53 29.85
CA ASN A 223 -22.78 16.09 30.83
C ASN A 223 -21.42 15.82 30.16
N PRO A 224 -20.38 16.62 30.46
CA PRO A 224 -19.05 16.50 29.82
C PRO A 224 -18.32 15.18 30.12
N ASN A 225 -18.80 14.39 31.11
CA ASN A 225 -18.24 13.08 31.41
C ASN A 225 -18.91 11.92 30.65
N MET A 226 -19.90 12.20 29.83
CA MET A 226 -20.53 11.18 28.98
C MET A 226 -19.86 11.12 27.62
N ALA A 227 -19.48 9.90 27.20
CA ALA A 227 -18.96 9.65 25.87
C ALA A 227 -20.09 9.77 24.80
N TYR A 228 -19.73 10.23 23.62
CA TYR A 228 -20.63 10.26 22.46
C TYR A 228 -19.91 9.70 21.23
N ASP A 229 -20.72 9.31 20.24
CA ASP A 229 -20.23 8.68 19.03
C ASP A 229 -19.91 9.73 17.93
N MET A 230 -18.62 9.96 17.70
CA MET A 230 -18.15 10.91 16.68
C MET A 230 -18.55 10.52 15.25
N TYR A 231 -18.77 9.23 14.97
CA TYR A 231 -19.27 8.81 13.65
C TYR A 231 -20.63 9.43 13.31
N LYS A 232 -21.51 9.58 14.32
CA LYS A 232 -22.79 10.24 14.15
C LYS A 232 -22.62 11.71 13.79
N VAL A 233 -21.68 12.40 14.43
CA VAL A 233 -21.36 13.81 14.14
C VAL A 233 -20.81 13.94 12.72
N ILE A 234 -19.82 13.11 12.35
CA ILE A 234 -19.23 13.13 11.01
C ILE A 234 -20.30 12.85 9.95
N GLY A 235 -21.09 11.77 10.13
CA GLY A 235 -22.14 11.40 9.20
C GLY A 235 -23.23 12.46 9.02
N ALA A 236 -23.52 13.26 10.07
CA ALA A 236 -24.44 14.38 10.00
C ALA A 236 -23.88 15.60 9.23
N VAL A 237 -22.55 15.77 9.20
CA VAL A 237 -21.87 16.93 8.59
C VAL A 237 -21.50 16.71 7.12
N VAL A 238 -21.05 15.49 6.77
CA VAL A 238 -20.56 15.19 5.41
C VAL A 238 -21.70 14.95 4.44
N ASP A 239 -21.47 15.23 3.16
CA ASP A 239 -22.43 15.01 2.08
C ASP A 239 -22.87 13.54 2.00
N ASN A 240 -24.19 13.30 1.88
CA ASN A 240 -24.81 11.97 1.85
C ASN A 240 -24.46 11.06 3.06
N GLY A 241 -23.88 11.59 4.13
CA GLY A 241 -23.37 10.81 5.27
C GLY A 241 -22.19 9.89 4.93
N GLU A 242 -21.56 10.05 3.76
CA GLU A 242 -20.51 9.17 3.28
C GLU A 242 -19.09 9.71 3.54
N PHE A 243 -18.24 8.87 4.12
CA PHE A 243 -16.80 9.17 4.30
C PHE A 243 -15.95 7.91 4.27
N LEU A 244 -14.66 8.08 4.07
CA LEU A 244 -13.67 7.00 4.12
C LEU A 244 -12.74 7.23 5.30
N GLU A 245 -12.88 6.41 6.33
CA GLU A 245 -12.01 6.46 7.50
C GLU A 245 -10.68 5.78 7.20
N VAL A 246 -9.59 6.51 7.42
CA VAL A 246 -8.21 6.03 7.27
C VAL A 246 -7.66 5.67 8.65
N GLN A 247 -6.91 4.55 8.74
CA GLN A 247 -6.29 4.07 9.98
C GLN A 247 -7.29 3.82 11.14
N ARG A 248 -8.45 3.28 10.82
CA ARG A 248 -9.56 3.04 11.77
C ARG A 248 -9.15 2.33 13.06
N ASN A 249 -8.12 1.49 13.01
CA ASN A 249 -7.68 0.69 14.15
C ASN A 249 -6.52 1.31 14.94
N PHE A 250 -5.92 2.40 14.44
CA PHE A 250 -4.80 3.06 15.08
C PHE A 250 -5.30 4.08 16.11
N ALA A 251 -4.67 4.09 17.29
CA ALA A 251 -4.96 5.05 18.38
C ALA A 251 -6.45 5.17 18.76
N ARG A 252 -7.17 4.05 18.82
CA ARG A 252 -8.63 4.01 19.07
C ARG A 252 -9.08 4.53 20.44
N ASN A 253 -8.13 4.83 21.30
CA ASN A 253 -8.36 5.36 22.66
C ASN A 253 -8.31 6.90 22.74
N ILE A 254 -8.13 7.55 21.59
CA ILE A 254 -8.06 9.01 21.49
C ILE A 254 -9.37 9.53 20.90
#